data_6b67cfe9d81dd6c9cc9007d75ca8e725
#
_entry.id   6b67cfe9d81dd6c9cc9007d75ca8e725
#
_cell.length_a   1.000
_cell.length_b   1.000
_cell.length_c   1.000
_cell.angle_alpha   90.00
_cell.angle_beta   90.00
_cell.angle_gamma   90.00
#
_symmetry.space_group_name_H-M   'P 1'
#
loop_
_entity.id
_entity.type
_entity.pdbx_description
1 polymer ?
#
loop_
_entity_poly.entity_id
_entity_poly.type
_entity_poly.pdbx_seq_one_letter_code
_entity_poly.pdbx_strand_id
1 'polypeptide(L)'
;MANLIDGRAIAEKVYVDLRREIAELKSKGVTPGLAVVLVGDNAASRAYVRSKDKMSRELGLHSIKLELPDSTTQNELLARVEELNRDASVHGILVQSPPPKQIDEAAIVRALDPRKDVDGFHPLNVAKLALGDPTGFVPCTPLGVQRLLIGSKIDVAGAHVVILGRSMIVGKPLALLLMQKTKGGDATVTVVHSRSKNLEAITRSADILIAAIGQAEFVKAEHVREGAVVVDVGINRVEDKASERGYRLVGDVAFDEVLKKVAAITPVPGGVGPMTIAMLMSNTVKACRQQSSS
;
A
#
# COMPACT_ATOMS: atom_id res chain seq x y z
N MET A 1 1.51 -11.47 26.40
CA MET A 1 2.43 -11.30 25.25
C MET A 1 1.66 -10.68 24.10
N ALA A 2 2.25 -9.71 23.42
CA ALA A 2 1.61 -9.08 22.28
C ALA A 2 1.44 -10.07 21.11
N ASN A 3 0.34 -9.96 20.37
CA ASN A 3 0.10 -10.73 19.15
C ASN A 3 0.85 -10.11 17.97
N LEU A 4 1.58 -10.94 17.21
CA LEU A 4 2.16 -10.48 15.96
C LEU A 4 1.12 -10.49 14.85
N ILE A 5 0.98 -9.35 14.17
CA ILE A 5 0.12 -9.21 12.98
C ILE A 5 0.91 -9.67 11.76
N ASP A 6 0.74 -10.95 11.40
CA ASP A 6 1.46 -11.57 10.29
C ASP A 6 0.83 -11.20 8.94
N GLY A 7 1.44 -10.21 8.27
CA GLY A 7 0.98 -9.75 6.96
C GLY A 7 1.18 -10.76 5.85
N ARG A 8 2.15 -11.67 5.95
CA ARG A 8 2.35 -12.74 4.95
C ARG A 8 1.22 -13.76 5.00
N ALA A 9 0.86 -14.19 6.21
CA ALA A 9 -0.25 -15.14 6.38
C ALA A 9 -1.59 -14.56 5.92
N ILE A 10 -1.82 -13.25 6.13
CA ILE A 10 -3.05 -12.57 5.68
C ILE A 10 -3.01 -12.36 4.15
N ALA A 11 -1.87 -11.98 3.57
CA ALA A 11 -1.72 -11.86 2.13
C ALA A 11 -1.98 -13.18 1.40
N GLU A 12 -1.52 -14.33 1.95
CA GLU A 12 -1.77 -15.63 1.33
C GLU A 12 -3.27 -15.96 1.27
N LYS A 13 -4.05 -15.61 2.30
CA LYS A 13 -5.52 -15.76 2.25
C LYS A 13 -6.12 -14.92 1.11
N VAL A 14 -5.65 -13.71 0.89
CA VAL A 14 -6.07 -12.88 -0.23
C VAL A 14 -5.71 -13.55 -1.57
N TYR A 15 -4.51 -14.11 -1.70
CA TYR A 15 -4.10 -14.80 -2.92
C TYR A 15 -4.95 -16.04 -3.22
N VAL A 16 -5.39 -16.78 -2.19
CA VAL A 16 -6.32 -17.91 -2.37
C VAL A 16 -7.63 -17.44 -3.01
N ASP A 17 -8.21 -16.36 -2.49
CA ASP A 17 -9.44 -15.79 -3.05
C ASP A 17 -9.22 -15.28 -4.48
N LEU A 18 -8.11 -14.57 -4.72
CA LEU A 18 -7.78 -14.06 -6.05
C LEU A 18 -7.57 -15.16 -7.09
N ARG A 19 -6.94 -16.30 -6.73
CA ARG A 19 -6.79 -17.45 -7.66
C ARG A 19 -8.15 -17.93 -8.17
N ARG A 20 -9.15 -17.99 -7.28
CA ARG A 20 -10.53 -18.37 -7.64
C ARG A 20 -11.15 -17.34 -8.58
N GLU A 21 -11.07 -16.05 -8.23
CA GLU A 21 -11.63 -14.96 -9.03
C GLU A 21 -11.00 -14.88 -10.43
N ILE A 22 -9.67 -15.08 -10.51
CA ILE A 22 -8.94 -15.10 -11.79
C ILE A 22 -9.36 -16.31 -12.63
N ALA A 23 -9.56 -17.49 -12.02
CA ALA A 23 -10.04 -18.66 -12.73
C ALA A 23 -11.44 -18.44 -13.32
N GLU A 24 -12.34 -17.77 -12.58
CA GLU A 24 -13.67 -17.40 -13.06
C GLU A 24 -13.62 -16.42 -14.24
N LEU A 25 -12.71 -15.41 -14.21
CA LEU A 25 -12.52 -14.48 -15.32
C LEU A 25 -11.97 -15.20 -16.56
N LYS A 26 -10.97 -16.07 -16.38
CA LYS A 26 -10.39 -16.87 -17.46
C LYS A 26 -11.41 -17.81 -18.12
N SER A 27 -12.32 -18.41 -17.37
CA SER A 27 -13.39 -19.23 -17.93
C SER A 27 -14.34 -18.45 -18.83
N LYS A 28 -14.38 -17.10 -18.66
CA LYS A 28 -15.12 -16.16 -19.52
C LYS A 28 -14.26 -15.57 -20.65
N GLY A 29 -13.05 -16.10 -20.86
CA GLY A 29 -12.12 -15.62 -21.90
C GLY A 29 -11.33 -14.36 -21.56
N VAL A 30 -11.38 -13.89 -20.30
CA VAL A 30 -10.71 -12.65 -19.88
C VAL A 30 -9.59 -12.96 -18.90
N THR A 31 -8.38 -12.48 -19.18
CA THR A 31 -7.23 -12.59 -18.26
C THR A 31 -6.89 -11.21 -17.70
N PRO A 32 -6.92 -11.02 -16.38
CA PRO A 32 -6.50 -9.74 -15.79
C PRO A 32 -5.07 -9.38 -16.20
N GLY A 33 -4.85 -8.15 -16.66
CA GLY A 33 -3.55 -7.65 -17.12
C GLY A 33 -3.05 -6.51 -16.24
N LEU A 34 -1.79 -6.59 -15.80
CA LEU A 34 -1.07 -5.56 -15.05
C LEU A 34 0.16 -5.12 -15.81
N ALA A 35 0.28 -3.83 -16.08
CA ALA A 35 1.49 -3.20 -16.55
C ALA A 35 2.21 -2.47 -15.40
N VAL A 36 3.48 -2.80 -15.19
CA VAL A 36 4.35 -2.12 -14.21
C VAL A 36 5.47 -1.42 -14.97
N VAL A 37 5.53 -0.10 -14.84
CA VAL A 37 6.54 0.74 -15.49
C VAL A 37 7.57 1.17 -14.46
N LEU A 38 8.84 0.95 -14.74
CA LEU A 38 9.98 1.42 -13.97
C LEU A 38 10.81 2.36 -14.83
N VAL A 39 11.10 3.55 -14.33
CA VAL A 39 12.03 4.49 -14.96
C VAL A 39 13.29 4.59 -14.10
N GLY A 40 14.44 4.39 -14.72
CA GLY A 40 15.73 4.39 -14.04
C GLY A 40 16.09 3.03 -13.41
N ASP A 41 17.17 3.02 -12.62
CA ASP A 41 17.79 1.80 -12.13
C ASP A 41 17.88 1.70 -10.60
N ASN A 42 17.08 2.46 -9.87
CA ASN A 42 17.05 2.40 -8.40
C ASN A 42 16.86 0.96 -7.91
N ALA A 43 17.82 0.46 -7.14
CA ALA A 43 17.86 -0.94 -6.71
C ALA A 43 16.64 -1.35 -5.85
N ALA A 44 16.13 -0.44 -5.02
CA ALA A 44 14.96 -0.71 -4.19
C ALA A 44 13.69 -0.79 -5.06
N SER A 45 13.49 0.18 -5.97
CA SER A 45 12.36 0.18 -6.92
C SER A 45 12.37 -1.08 -7.80
N ARG A 46 13.55 -1.49 -8.27
CA ARG A 46 13.75 -2.71 -9.06
C ARG A 46 13.37 -3.99 -8.30
N ALA A 47 13.70 -4.07 -7.00
CA ALA A 47 13.31 -5.20 -6.16
C ALA A 47 11.78 -5.27 -5.96
N TYR A 48 11.12 -4.12 -5.75
CA TYR A 48 9.66 -4.05 -5.66
C TYR A 48 8.97 -4.46 -6.98
N VAL A 49 9.45 -3.95 -8.12
CA VAL A 49 8.92 -4.31 -9.45
C VAL A 49 9.06 -5.80 -9.72
N ARG A 50 10.21 -6.42 -9.39
CA ARG A 50 10.41 -7.87 -9.51
C ARG A 50 9.41 -8.65 -8.66
N SER A 51 9.14 -8.21 -7.44
CA SER A 51 8.18 -8.89 -6.55
C SER A 51 6.76 -8.79 -7.07
N LYS A 52 6.37 -7.64 -7.66
CA LYS A 52 5.07 -7.41 -8.28
C LYS A 52 4.90 -8.28 -9.54
N ASP A 53 5.89 -8.28 -10.43
CA ASP A 53 5.89 -9.12 -11.65
C ASP A 53 5.83 -10.63 -11.30
N LYS A 54 6.65 -11.07 -10.36
CA LYS A 54 6.65 -12.46 -9.89
C LYS A 54 5.25 -12.86 -9.40
N MET A 55 4.64 -12.08 -8.50
CA MET A 55 3.33 -12.39 -7.95
C MET A 55 2.23 -12.36 -9.03
N SER A 56 2.29 -11.39 -9.96
CA SER A 56 1.37 -11.34 -11.11
C SER A 56 1.39 -12.64 -11.91
N ARG A 57 2.58 -13.14 -12.24
CA ARG A 57 2.76 -14.40 -12.98
C ARG A 57 2.31 -15.62 -12.17
N GLU A 58 2.64 -15.69 -10.88
CA GLU A 58 2.24 -16.78 -9.99
C GLU A 58 0.70 -16.90 -9.84
N LEU A 59 0.02 -15.76 -9.87
CA LEU A 59 -1.45 -15.73 -9.87
C LEU A 59 -2.05 -15.94 -11.27
N GLY A 60 -1.23 -15.98 -12.32
CA GLY A 60 -1.65 -16.18 -13.70
C GLY A 60 -2.27 -14.96 -14.36
N LEU A 61 -1.89 -13.75 -13.94
CA LEU A 61 -2.19 -12.50 -14.65
C LEU A 61 -1.34 -12.37 -15.92
N HIS A 62 -1.82 -11.61 -16.89
CA HIS A 62 -0.98 -11.08 -17.95
C HIS A 62 -0.11 -9.96 -17.35
N SER A 63 1.21 -10.19 -17.28
CA SER A 63 2.15 -9.25 -16.66
C SER A 63 3.04 -8.61 -17.71
N ILE A 64 2.95 -7.28 -17.82
CA ILE A 64 3.80 -6.44 -18.65
C ILE A 64 4.75 -5.67 -17.75
N LYS A 65 6.05 -5.83 -17.96
CA LYS A 65 7.08 -5.08 -17.25
C LYS A 65 7.81 -4.20 -18.25
N LEU A 66 7.71 -2.88 -18.10
CA LEU A 66 8.44 -1.88 -18.88
C LEU A 66 9.55 -1.28 -18.03
N GLU A 67 10.78 -1.49 -18.43
CA GLU A 67 11.97 -0.87 -17.82
C GLU A 67 12.50 0.19 -18.78
N LEU A 68 12.39 1.45 -18.38
CA LEU A 68 12.83 2.60 -19.17
C LEU A 68 14.12 3.18 -18.58
N PRO A 69 15.03 3.70 -19.40
CA PRO A 69 16.29 4.26 -18.92
C PRO A 69 16.06 5.50 -18.03
N ASP A 70 17.04 5.82 -17.18
CA ASP A 70 17.00 6.99 -16.30
C ASP A 70 16.87 8.32 -17.08
N SER A 71 17.40 8.34 -18.31
CA SER A 71 17.30 9.49 -19.24
C SER A 71 15.93 9.71 -19.86
N THR A 72 14.95 8.83 -19.59
CA THR A 72 13.59 8.94 -20.15
C THR A 72 12.98 10.30 -19.82
N THR A 73 12.50 10.98 -20.84
CA THR A 73 11.84 12.29 -20.70
C THR A 73 10.39 12.15 -20.25
N GLN A 74 9.82 13.26 -19.75
CA GLN A 74 8.40 13.34 -19.40
C GLN A 74 7.49 12.91 -20.57
N ASN A 75 7.77 13.40 -21.78
CA ASN A 75 6.94 13.13 -22.96
C ASN A 75 7.02 11.67 -23.41
N GLU A 76 8.19 11.05 -23.35
CA GLU A 76 8.35 9.63 -23.65
C GLU A 76 7.57 8.76 -22.68
N LEU A 77 7.62 9.06 -21.37
CA LEU A 77 6.85 8.33 -20.38
C LEU A 77 5.35 8.52 -20.57
N LEU A 78 4.90 9.75 -20.85
CA LEU A 78 3.47 10.03 -21.15
C LEU A 78 2.99 9.26 -22.37
N ALA A 79 3.81 9.15 -23.43
CA ALA A 79 3.47 8.35 -24.62
C ALA A 79 3.30 6.86 -24.28
N ARG A 80 4.17 6.31 -23.41
CA ARG A 80 4.04 4.92 -22.95
C ARG A 80 2.79 4.70 -22.09
N VAL A 81 2.46 5.66 -21.23
CA VAL A 81 1.22 5.61 -20.43
C VAL A 81 0.00 5.61 -21.35
N GLU A 82 -0.01 6.44 -22.39
CA GLU A 82 -1.11 6.51 -23.35
C GLU A 82 -1.26 5.21 -24.18
N GLU A 83 -0.16 4.58 -24.57
CA GLU A 83 -0.18 3.25 -25.20
C GLU A 83 -0.83 2.21 -24.29
N LEU A 84 -0.45 2.18 -23.00
CA LEU A 84 -1.03 1.27 -22.00
C LEU A 84 -2.50 1.57 -21.69
N ASN A 85 -2.88 2.85 -21.70
CA ASN A 85 -4.29 3.25 -21.54
C ASN A 85 -5.17 2.66 -22.67
N ARG A 86 -4.66 2.58 -23.89
CA ARG A 86 -5.38 2.05 -25.06
C ARG A 86 -5.32 0.53 -25.20
N ASP A 87 -4.37 -0.11 -24.55
CA ASP A 87 -4.20 -1.57 -24.63
C ASP A 87 -5.33 -2.27 -23.85
N ALA A 88 -6.20 -2.97 -24.58
CA ALA A 88 -7.32 -3.70 -24.01
C ALA A 88 -6.89 -4.92 -23.16
N SER A 89 -5.67 -5.41 -23.33
CA SER A 89 -5.11 -6.49 -22.52
C SER A 89 -4.60 -6.01 -21.14
N VAL A 90 -4.45 -4.68 -20.96
CA VAL A 90 -4.00 -4.04 -19.72
C VAL A 90 -5.19 -3.49 -18.96
N HIS A 91 -5.47 -4.04 -17.80
CA HIS A 91 -6.55 -3.60 -16.93
C HIS A 91 -6.06 -2.73 -15.77
N GLY A 92 -4.79 -2.85 -15.40
CA GLY A 92 -4.15 -2.03 -14.37
C GLY A 92 -2.79 -1.53 -14.82
N ILE A 93 -2.48 -0.28 -14.48
CA ILE A 93 -1.20 0.37 -14.77
C ILE A 93 -0.62 0.87 -13.45
N LEU A 94 0.65 0.61 -13.22
CA LEU A 94 1.42 1.13 -12.11
C LEU A 94 2.73 1.72 -12.62
N VAL A 95 2.98 3.00 -12.37
CA VAL A 95 4.28 3.63 -12.57
C VAL A 95 5.01 3.66 -11.23
N GLN A 96 6.14 2.97 -11.15
CA GLN A 96 6.87 2.79 -9.89
C GLN A 96 7.47 4.11 -9.40
N SER A 97 7.04 4.55 -8.24
CA SER A 97 7.57 5.74 -7.55
C SER A 97 8.79 5.38 -6.67
N PRO A 98 9.74 6.30 -6.44
CA PRO A 98 9.84 7.60 -7.10
C PRO A 98 10.46 7.49 -8.51
N PRO A 99 9.95 8.25 -9.49
CA PRO A 99 10.60 8.38 -10.79
C PRO A 99 11.84 9.31 -10.70
N PRO A 100 12.69 9.36 -11.75
CA PRO A 100 13.77 10.35 -11.86
C PRO A 100 13.26 11.80 -11.79
N LYS A 101 14.14 12.71 -11.36
CA LYS A 101 13.78 14.13 -11.04
C LYS A 101 13.16 14.92 -12.19
N GLN A 102 13.46 14.57 -13.46
CA GLN A 102 12.92 15.23 -14.66
C GLN A 102 11.46 14.84 -14.93
N ILE A 103 10.90 13.88 -14.19
CA ILE A 103 9.53 13.41 -14.34
C ILE A 103 8.62 14.07 -13.30
N ASP A 104 7.59 14.78 -13.77
CA ASP A 104 6.47 15.21 -12.93
C ASP A 104 5.53 14.02 -12.68
N GLU A 105 5.67 13.40 -11.52
CA GLU A 105 4.86 12.27 -11.09
C GLU A 105 3.36 12.61 -11.08
N ALA A 106 2.99 13.83 -10.68
CA ALA A 106 1.60 14.24 -10.66
C ALA A 106 1.00 14.35 -12.07
N ALA A 107 1.78 14.76 -13.06
CA ALA A 107 1.35 14.74 -14.45
C ALA A 107 1.15 13.31 -14.98
N ILE A 108 2.04 12.38 -14.60
CA ILE A 108 1.89 10.96 -14.98
C ILE A 108 0.61 10.37 -14.36
N VAL A 109 0.37 10.61 -13.06
CA VAL A 109 -0.84 10.12 -12.40
C VAL A 109 -2.12 10.65 -13.07
N ARG A 110 -2.13 11.94 -13.47
CA ARG A 110 -3.28 12.52 -14.19
C ARG A 110 -3.46 11.98 -15.61
N ALA A 111 -2.43 11.46 -16.24
CA ALA A 111 -2.49 10.87 -17.59
C ALA A 111 -2.98 9.42 -17.58
N LEU A 112 -2.98 8.73 -16.45
CA LEU A 112 -3.54 7.39 -16.34
C LEU A 112 -5.06 7.42 -16.59
N ASP A 113 -5.60 6.41 -17.28
CA ASP A 113 -7.02 6.15 -17.26
C ASP A 113 -7.42 5.80 -15.81
N PRO A 114 -8.33 6.55 -15.15
CA PRO A 114 -8.73 6.27 -13.77
C PRO A 114 -9.30 4.86 -13.56
N ARG A 115 -9.78 4.20 -14.62
CA ARG A 115 -10.24 2.80 -14.60
C ARG A 115 -9.07 1.80 -14.56
N LYS A 116 -7.84 2.24 -14.90
CA LYS A 116 -6.61 1.46 -14.89
C LYS A 116 -5.61 1.89 -13.81
N ASP A 117 -5.91 2.96 -13.07
CA ASP A 117 -5.11 3.43 -11.93
C ASP A 117 -5.31 2.51 -10.71
N VAL A 118 -4.68 1.35 -10.75
CA VAL A 118 -4.81 0.33 -9.69
C VAL A 118 -4.04 0.65 -8.41
N ASP A 119 -3.22 1.70 -8.41
CA ASP A 119 -2.57 2.23 -7.21
C ASP A 119 -3.44 3.29 -6.50
N GLY A 120 -4.50 3.79 -7.16
CA GLY A 120 -5.54 4.63 -6.56
C GLY A 120 -5.13 6.08 -6.30
N PHE A 121 -4.18 6.63 -7.05
CA PHE A 121 -3.69 8.00 -6.86
C PHE A 121 -4.32 9.02 -7.80
N HIS A 122 -5.00 8.57 -8.85
CA HIS A 122 -5.68 9.46 -9.77
C HIS A 122 -6.73 10.31 -9.03
N PRO A 123 -6.86 11.63 -9.30
CA PRO A 123 -7.78 12.51 -8.58
C PRO A 123 -9.22 11.99 -8.52
N LEU A 124 -9.72 11.33 -9.56
CA LEU A 124 -11.05 10.71 -9.56
C LEU A 124 -11.16 9.55 -8.56
N ASN A 125 -10.13 8.72 -8.42
CA ASN A 125 -10.12 7.64 -7.43
C ASN A 125 -10.01 8.19 -6.01
N VAL A 126 -9.20 9.24 -5.80
CA VAL A 126 -9.14 9.94 -4.51
C VAL A 126 -10.49 10.57 -4.15
N ALA A 127 -11.18 11.18 -5.11
CA ALA A 127 -12.52 11.72 -4.91
C ALA A 127 -13.54 10.60 -4.57
N LYS A 128 -13.52 9.49 -5.30
CA LYS A 128 -14.35 8.31 -5.00
C LYS A 128 -14.10 7.76 -3.60
N LEU A 129 -12.82 7.65 -3.20
CA LEU A 129 -12.47 7.25 -1.83
C LEU A 129 -13.05 8.21 -0.79
N ALA A 130 -12.93 9.52 -1.00
CA ALA A 130 -13.48 10.52 -0.09
C ALA A 130 -15.00 10.47 0.01
N LEU A 131 -15.68 10.12 -1.08
CA LEU A 131 -17.15 9.98 -1.15
C LEU A 131 -17.65 8.61 -0.66
N GLY A 132 -16.77 7.65 -0.41
CA GLY A 132 -17.16 6.28 -0.08
C GLY A 132 -17.71 5.50 -1.28
N ASP A 133 -17.41 5.92 -2.52
CA ASP A 133 -17.80 5.21 -3.73
C ASP A 133 -16.93 3.95 -3.93
N PRO A 134 -17.51 2.74 -3.82
CA PRO A 134 -16.77 1.48 -3.92
C PRO A 134 -16.26 1.19 -5.33
N THR A 135 -16.67 1.93 -6.35
CA THR A 135 -16.21 1.74 -7.73
C THR A 135 -14.79 2.27 -7.92
N GLY A 136 -14.30 3.19 -7.06
CA GLY A 136 -12.94 3.72 -7.08
C GLY A 136 -11.90 2.71 -6.59
N PHE A 137 -10.63 3.00 -6.88
CA PHE A 137 -9.50 2.25 -6.33
C PHE A 137 -8.96 2.94 -5.08
N VAL A 138 -8.75 2.15 -4.04
CA VAL A 138 -8.10 2.61 -2.81
C VAL A 138 -6.59 2.36 -2.96
N PRO A 139 -5.73 3.30 -2.55
CA PRO A 139 -4.29 3.06 -2.56
C PRO A 139 -3.90 1.76 -1.86
N CYS A 140 -2.97 1.03 -2.47
CA CYS A 140 -2.67 -0.36 -2.08
C CYS A 140 -2.21 -0.50 -0.63
N THR A 141 -1.36 0.40 -0.13
CA THR A 141 -0.88 0.33 1.26
C THR A 141 -1.99 0.64 2.29
N PRO A 142 -2.79 1.71 2.17
CA PRO A 142 -3.96 1.94 3.01
C PRO A 142 -4.95 0.77 3.03
N LEU A 143 -5.27 0.25 1.86
CA LEU A 143 -6.16 -0.91 1.74
C LEU A 143 -5.55 -2.15 2.43
N GLY A 144 -4.22 -2.33 2.30
CA GLY A 144 -3.47 -3.38 2.98
C GLY A 144 -3.54 -3.27 4.50
N VAL A 145 -3.39 -2.06 5.04
CA VAL A 145 -3.53 -1.80 6.49
C VAL A 145 -4.94 -2.16 6.97
N GLN A 146 -5.99 -1.72 6.27
CA GLN A 146 -7.37 -2.08 6.62
C GLN A 146 -7.57 -3.61 6.59
N ARG A 147 -7.06 -4.29 5.57
CA ARG A 147 -7.14 -5.75 5.46
C ARG A 147 -6.36 -6.49 6.55
N LEU A 148 -5.22 -5.94 6.99
CA LEU A 148 -4.47 -6.46 8.16
C LEU A 148 -5.32 -6.40 9.43
N LEU A 149 -5.94 -5.26 9.71
CA LEU A 149 -6.80 -5.07 10.88
C LEU A 149 -7.98 -6.06 10.86
N ILE A 150 -8.69 -6.15 9.73
CA ILE A 150 -9.80 -7.11 9.56
C ILE A 150 -9.31 -8.56 9.71
N GLY A 151 -8.22 -8.92 9.02
CA GLY A 151 -7.68 -10.29 9.03
C GLY A 151 -7.16 -10.74 10.38
N SER A 152 -6.73 -9.78 11.21
CA SER A 152 -6.30 -9.99 12.59
C SER A 152 -7.44 -9.90 13.59
N LYS A 153 -8.69 -9.71 13.14
CA LYS A 153 -9.89 -9.56 13.99
C LYS A 153 -9.79 -8.38 14.98
N ILE A 154 -9.11 -7.33 14.58
CA ILE A 154 -9.02 -6.08 15.34
C ILE A 154 -10.25 -5.24 14.99
N ASP A 155 -11.02 -4.92 16.02
CA ASP A 155 -12.19 -4.05 15.86
C ASP A 155 -11.72 -2.60 15.70
N VAL A 156 -12.19 -1.98 14.62
CA VAL A 156 -11.86 -0.60 14.26
C VAL A 156 -13.03 0.34 14.57
N ALA A 157 -14.26 -0.20 14.60
CA ALA A 157 -15.45 0.61 14.80
C ALA A 157 -15.45 1.28 16.18
N GLY A 158 -15.59 2.60 16.20
CA GLY A 158 -15.53 3.42 17.40
C GLY A 158 -14.14 3.59 18.02
N ALA A 159 -13.12 2.90 17.50
CA ALA A 159 -11.75 3.03 17.99
C ALA A 159 -11.15 4.41 17.63
N HIS A 160 -10.31 4.93 18.53
CA HIS A 160 -9.48 6.09 18.23
C HIS A 160 -8.22 5.65 17.47
N VAL A 161 -8.21 5.88 16.17
CA VAL A 161 -7.06 5.60 15.30
C VAL A 161 -6.22 6.86 15.13
N VAL A 162 -4.97 6.81 15.54
CA VAL A 162 -4.01 7.89 15.27
C VAL A 162 -3.08 7.46 14.15
N ILE A 163 -3.03 8.28 13.09
CA ILE A 163 -2.16 8.07 11.94
C ILE A 163 -1.01 9.06 12.02
N LEU A 164 0.20 8.57 12.25
CA LEU A 164 1.42 9.35 12.24
C LEU A 164 1.98 9.40 10.82
N GLY A 165 1.73 10.49 10.12
CA GLY A 165 2.06 10.75 8.72
C GLY A 165 0.86 11.24 7.92
N ARG A 166 1.11 12.12 6.91
CA ARG A 166 0.06 12.74 6.08
C ARG A 166 0.37 12.71 4.59
N SER A 167 1.11 11.70 4.15
CA SER A 167 1.42 11.52 2.73
C SER A 167 0.16 11.22 1.92
N MET A 168 0.22 11.49 0.61
CA MET A 168 -0.82 11.05 -0.33
C MET A 168 -0.80 9.54 -0.56
N ILE A 169 0.33 8.89 -0.25
CA ILE A 169 0.52 7.46 -0.45
C ILE A 169 -0.14 6.65 0.68
N VAL A 170 -0.08 7.13 1.93
CA VAL A 170 -0.57 6.38 3.10
C VAL A 170 -1.51 7.21 3.96
N GLY A 171 -1.02 8.28 4.61
CA GLY A 171 -1.73 8.91 5.73
C GLY A 171 -3.10 9.47 5.36
N LYS A 172 -3.19 10.28 4.31
CA LYS A 172 -4.46 10.87 3.87
C LYS A 172 -5.47 9.82 3.39
N PRO A 173 -5.12 8.93 2.44
CA PRO A 173 -6.09 7.92 1.98
C PRO A 173 -6.48 6.92 3.07
N LEU A 174 -5.59 6.60 4.01
CA LEU A 174 -5.93 5.73 5.13
C LEU A 174 -6.92 6.40 6.08
N ALA A 175 -6.76 7.69 6.35
CA ALA A 175 -7.73 8.44 7.15
C ALA A 175 -9.12 8.42 6.51
N LEU A 176 -9.20 8.73 5.21
CA LEU A 176 -10.45 8.67 4.45
C LEU A 176 -11.09 7.28 4.49
N LEU A 177 -10.27 6.22 4.36
CA LEU A 177 -10.74 4.84 4.35
C LEU A 177 -11.29 4.40 5.71
N LEU A 178 -10.59 4.71 6.80
CA LEU A 178 -10.96 4.25 8.14
C LEU A 178 -12.14 5.04 8.74
N MET A 179 -12.43 6.26 8.25
CA MET A 179 -13.63 7.02 8.63
C MET A 179 -14.91 6.50 7.99
N GLN A 180 -14.83 5.69 6.92
CA GLN A 180 -16.00 5.23 6.20
C GLN A 180 -16.85 4.27 7.05
N LYS A 181 -18.18 4.38 6.92
CA LYS A 181 -19.13 3.47 7.55
C LYS A 181 -19.16 2.11 6.83
N THR A 182 -18.08 1.37 6.96
CA THR A 182 -17.86 0.07 6.30
C THR A 182 -17.14 -0.90 7.23
N LYS A 183 -17.15 -2.18 6.89
CA LYS A 183 -16.36 -3.18 7.63
C LYS A 183 -14.88 -2.81 7.63
N GLY A 184 -14.28 -2.69 8.81
CA GLY A 184 -12.90 -2.23 8.99
C GLY A 184 -12.73 -0.71 8.88
N GLY A 185 -13.82 0.03 9.04
CA GLY A 185 -13.90 1.48 9.18
C GLY A 185 -14.70 1.87 10.43
N ASP A 186 -15.48 2.97 10.35
CA ASP A 186 -16.22 3.57 11.47
C ASP A 186 -15.32 4.04 12.64
N ALA A 187 -14.08 4.39 12.37
CA ALA A 187 -13.13 4.87 13.36
C ALA A 187 -13.24 6.39 13.60
N THR A 188 -12.86 6.82 14.79
CA THR A 188 -12.47 8.21 15.04
C THR A 188 -11.01 8.36 14.65
N VAL A 189 -10.69 9.18 13.64
CA VAL A 189 -9.33 9.27 13.09
C VAL A 189 -8.69 10.61 13.39
N THR A 190 -7.49 10.56 13.96
CA THR A 190 -6.61 11.72 14.14
C THR A 190 -5.36 11.55 13.29
N VAL A 191 -5.05 12.55 12.45
CA VAL A 191 -3.81 12.58 11.65
C VAL A 191 -2.81 13.53 12.29
N VAL A 192 -1.61 13.03 12.60
CA VAL A 192 -0.52 13.81 13.18
C VAL A 192 0.73 13.77 12.28
N HIS A 193 1.59 14.76 12.45
CA HIS A 193 2.79 14.94 11.63
C HIS A 193 3.87 15.72 12.39
N SER A 194 5.05 15.90 11.81
CA SER A 194 6.22 16.54 12.42
C SER A 194 6.00 17.95 13.00
N ARG A 195 4.92 18.63 12.62
CA ARG A 195 4.55 19.94 13.17
C ARG A 195 3.38 19.89 14.16
N SER A 196 2.89 18.71 14.50
CA SER A 196 1.83 18.56 15.49
C SER A 196 2.38 18.89 16.89
N LYS A 197 1.67 19.72 17.64
CA LYS A 197 1.99 19.98 19.04
C LYS A 197 1.58 18.78 19.89
N ASN A 198 2.30 18.52 20.97
CA ASN A 198 2.02 17.42 21.90
C ASN A 198 1.91 16.04 21.22
N LEU A 199 2.78 15.79 20.23
CA LEU A 199 2.74 14.59 19.37
C LEU A 199 2.66 13.30 20.22
N GLU A 200 3.53 13.16 21.21
CA GLU A 200 3.60 12.01 22.10
C GLU A 200 2.27 11.78 22.85
N ALA A 201 1.66 12.83 23.38
CA ALA A 201 0.38 12.71 24.09
C ALA A 201 -0.74 12.26 23.16
N ILE A 202 -0.76 12.76 21.91
CA ILE A 202 -1.78 12.37 20.92
C ILE A 202 -1.55 10.94 20.48
N THR A 203 -0.32 10.53 20.14
CA THR A 203 -0.05 9.15 19.73
C THR A 203 -0.33 8.16 20.84
N ARG A 204 -0.03 8.51 22.10
CA ARG A 204 -0.31 7.69 23.29
C ARG A 204 -1.81 7.57 23.59
N SER A 205 -2.67 8.45 23.09
CA SER A 205 -4.12 8.32 23.28
C SER A 205 -4.78 7.31 22.32
N ALA A 206 -4.03 6.77 21.36
CA ALA A 206 -4.56 5.88 20.33
C ALA A 206 -4.94 4.50 20.88
N ASP A 207 -6.08 3.98 20.42
CA ASP A 207 -6.42 2.56 20.48
C ASP A 207 -5.59 1.79 19.46
N ILE A 208 -5.48 2.40 18.26
CA ILE A 208 -4.71 1.88 17.13
C ILE A 208 -3.79 2.99 16.64
N LEU A 209 -2.47 2.77 16.71
CA LEU A 209 -1.47 3.68 16.18
C LEU A 209 -0.93 3.15 14.84
N ILE A 210 -1.00 3.98 13.80
CA ILE A 210 -0.43 3.69 12.49
C ILE A 210 0.80 4.58 12.28
N ALA A 211 1.99 4.00 12.22
CA ALA A 211 3.24 4.72 11.97
C ALA A 211 3.58 4.71 10.47
N ALA A 212 3.64 5.89 9.84
CA ALA A 212 3.86 6.04 8.39
C ALA A 212 4.60 7.35 8.06
N ILE A 213 5.77 7.57 8.68
CA ILE A 213 6.59 8.79 8.53
C ILE A 213 7.91 8.56 7.81
N GLY A 214 8.35 7.30 7.64
CA GLY A 214 9.62 6.97 7.02
C GLY A 214 10.84 7.37 7.86
N GLN A 215 10.73 7.26 9.18
CA GLN A 215 11.83 7.53 10.13
C GLN A 215 12.06 6.30 10.99
N ALA A 216 13.24 5.70 10.83
CA ALA A 216 13.63 4.49 11.55
C ALA A 216 13.46 4.62 13.07
N GLU A 217 12.68 3.71 13.65
CA GLU A 217 12.54 3.54 15.11
C GLU A 217 12.14 4.83 15.86
N PHE A 218 11.41 5.74 15.20
CA PHE A 218 10.94 7.00 15.78
C PHE A 218 9.90 6.77 16.90
N VAL A 219 8.95 5.85 16.68
CA VAL A 219 7.90 5.54 17.66
C VAL A 219 8.45 4.61 18.72
N LYS A 220 8.54 5.10 19.95
CA LYS A 220 9.05 4.39 21.13
C LYS A 220 7.92 4.12 22.14
N ALA A 221 8.24 3.46 23.24
CA ALA A 221 7.25 3.09 24.26
C ALA A 221 6.46 4.28 24.83
N GLU A 222 7.08 5.47 24.94
CA GLU A 222 6.41 6.69 25.39
C GLU A 222 5.30 7.18 24.45
N HIS A 223 5.39 6.85 23.16
CA HIS A 223 4.39 7.21 22.15
C HIS A 223 3.17 6.30 22.14
N VAL A 224 3.19 5.19 22.88
CA VAL A 224 2.16 4.16 22.79
C VAL A 224 1.55 3.90 24.18
N ARG A 225 0.23 3.75 24.26
CA ARG A 225 -0.41 3.33 25.49
C ARG A 225 -0.32 1.82 25.71
N GLU A 226 -0.49 1.38 26.94
CA GLU A 226 -0.62 -0.03 27.28
C GLU A 226 -1.80 -0.67 26.55
N GLY A 227 -1.58 -1.84 25.95
CA GLY A 227 -2.63 -2.60 25.26
C GLY A 227 -3.06 -2.05 23.90
N ALA A 228 -2.42 -1.01 23.37
CA ALA A 228 -2.73 -0.50 22.02
C ALA A 228 -2.38 -1.51 20.93
N VAL A 229 -2.96 -1.31 19.74
CA VAL A 229 -2.54 -1.98 18.50
C VAL A 229 -1.61 -1.05 17.73
N VAL A 230 -0.49 -1.57 17.21
CA VAL A 230 0.46 -0.77 16.44
C VAL A 230 0.65 -1.38 15.05
N VAL A 231 0.42 -0.57 14.01
CA VAL A 231 0.69 -0.95 12.62
C VAL A 231 1.83 -0.08 12.10
N ASP A 232 2.96 -0.72 11.86
CA ASP A 232 4.16 -0.08 11.31
C ASP A 232 4.18 -0.22 9.78
N VAL A 233 4.03 0.90 9.10
CA VAL A 233 4.07 0.99 7.62
C VAL A 233 5.48 1.30 7.13
N GLY A 234 6.35 1.78 8.02
CA GLY A 234 7.71 2.18 7.68
C GLY A 234 8.57 1.02 7.17
N ILE A 235 9.42 1.32 6.19
CA ILE A 235 10.50 0.43 5.75
C ILE A 235 11.75 1.27 5.55
N ASN A 236 12.66 1.19 6.49
CA ASN A 236 13.89 1.97 6.51
C ASN A 236 15.11 1.03 6.42
N ARG A 237 16.11 1.41 5.65
CA ARG A 237 17.41 0.72 5.62
C ARG A 237 18.34 1.36 6.65
N VAL A 238 18.81 0.57 7.59
CA VAL A 238 19.78 0.98 8.60
C VAL A 238 21.05 0.16 8.37
N GLU A 239 22.20 0.80 8.39
CA GLU A 239 23.50 0.10 8.27
C GLU A 239 23.63 -0.93 9.39
N ASP A 240 24.04 -2.12 9.00
CA ASP A 240 24.30 -3.22 9.92
C ASP A 240 25.49 -4.05 9.42
N LYS A 241 26.63 -3.80 10.01
CA LYS A 241 27.90 -4.46 9.64
C LYS A 241 27.91 -5.96 9.96
N ALA A 242 27.00 -6.43 10.84
CA ALA A 242 26.86 -7.84 11.16
C ALA A 242 25.99 -8.59 10.15
N SER A 243 25.21 -7.88 9.35
CA SER A 243 24.38 -8.46 8.30
C SER A 243 25.22 -8.73 7.05
N GLU A 244 25.08 -9.90 6.41
CA GLU A 244 25.70 -10.23 5.12
C GLU A 244 25.39 -9.20 4.02
N ARG A 245 24.29 -8.49 4.12
CA ARG A 245 23.86 -7.44 3.18
C ARG A 245 24.39 -6.05 3.53
N GLY A 246 25.11 -5.90 4.66
CA GLY A 246 25.58 -4.61 5.17
C GLY A 246 24.47 -3.70 5.72
N TYR A 247 23.22 -4.15 5.78
CA TYR A 247 22.08 -3.42 6.32
C TYR A 247 20.99 -4.34 6.85
N ARG A 248 20.18 -3.81 7.74
CA ARG A 248 18.89 -4.39 8.16
C ARG A 248 17.70 -3.48 7.78
N LEU A 249 16.53 -4.08 7.61
CA LEU A 249 15.28 -3.34 7.43
C LEU A 249 14.61 -3.18 8.78
N VAL A 250 14.23 -1.96 9.09
CA VAL A 250 13.47 -1.61 10.29
C VAL A 250 12.27 -0.76 9.93
N GLY A 251 11.28 -0.74 10.80
CA GLY A 251 10.11 0.12 10.64
C GLY A 251 10.31 1.53 11.21
N ASP A 252 9.22 2.26 11.30
CA ASP A 252 9.15 3.53 12.01
C ASP A 252 9.00 3.34 13.53
N VAL A 253 8.77 2.10 13.97
CA VAL A 253 8.55 1.74 15.38
C VAL A 253 9.79 1.03 15.95
N ALA A 254 10.23 1.41 17.16
CA ALA A 254 11.22 0.70 17.95
C ALA A 254 10.60 -0.62 18.45
N PHE A 255 10.63 -1.64 17.57
CA PHE A 255 9.83 -2.86 17.69
C PHE A 255 9.99 -3.58 19.03
N ASP A 256 11.23 -3.88 19.45
CA ASP A 256 11.52 -4.66 20.65
C ASP A 256 11.06 -3.96 21.95
N GLU A 257 11.07 -2.64 21.94
CA GLU A 257 10.63 -1.81 23.06
C GLU A 257 9.10 -1.76 23.12
N VAL A 258 8.47 -1.47 21.97
CA VAL A 258 7.01 -1.31 21.87
C VAL A 258 6.28 -2.64 22.02
N LEU A 259 6.85 -3.74 21.56
CA LEU A 259 6.29 -5.10 21.68
C LEU A 259 5.92 -5.47 23.11
N LYS A 260 6.66 -4.97 24.09
CA LYS A 260 6.45 -5.27 25.54
C LYS A 260 5.20 -4.61 26.10
N LYS A 261 4.63 -3.63 25.39
CA LYS A 261 3.58 -2.73 25.90
C LYS A 261 2.24 -2.90 25.19
N VAL A 262 2.24 -3.41 23.96
CA VAL A 262 1.07 -3.43 23.09
C VAL A 262 0.31 -4.76 23.11
N ALA A 263 -0.95 -4.73 22.69
CA ALA A 263 -1.75 -5.95 22.50
C ALA A 263 -1.39 -6.65 21.18
N ALA A 264 -1.10 -5.88 20.12
CA ALA A 264 -0.70 -6.42 18.82
C ALA A 264 0.19 -5.44 18.06
N ILE A 265 1.10 -5.97 17.23
CA ILE A 265 2.02 -5.17 16.43
C ILE A 265 2.39 -5.88 15.12
N THR A 266 2.59 -5.11 14.04
CA THR A 266 3.14 -5.64 12.79
C THR A 266 4.67 -5.71 12.86
N PRO A 267 5.31 -6.80 12.42
CA PRO A 267 6.76 -6.86 12.25
C PRO A 267 7.21 -6.14 10.96
N VAL A 268 8.45 -5.65 10.95
CA VAL A 268 9.12 -5.15 9.75
C VAL A 268 10.46 -5.88 9.59
N PRO A 269 10.64 -6.65 8.49
CA PRO A 269 9.69 -6.93 7.41
C PRO A 269 8.64 -7.98 7.78
N GLY A 270 7.56 -8.05 7.00
CA GLY A 270 6.56 -9.12 7.11
C GLY A 270 5.14 -8.68 7.54
N GLY A 271 4.99 -7.40 7.95
CA GLY A 271 3.70 -6.79 8.25
C GLY A 271 3.02 -6.19 6.99
N VAL A 272 3.08 -4.88 6.83
CA VAL A 272 2.33 -4.16 5.77
C VAL A 272 2.85 -4.45 4.35
N GLY A 273 4.16 -4.61 4.16
CA GLY A 273 4.75 -4.78 2.82
C GLY A 273 4.13 -5.87 1.96
N PRO A 274 3.95 -7.12 2.45
CA PRO A 274 3.26 -8.19 1.70
C PRO A 274 1.85 -7.81 1.29
N MET A 275 1.12 -7.08 2.12
CA MET A 275 -0.25 -6.65 1.84
C MET A 275 -0.34 -5.64 0.71
N THR A 276 0.64 -4.75 0.57
CA THR A 276 0.67 -3.78 -0.54
C THR A 276 0.66 -4.50 -1.90
N ILE A 277 1.43 -5.58 -2.04
CA ILE A 277 1.45 -6.39 -3.27
C ILE A 277 0.11 -7.12 -3.45
N ALA A 278 -0.43 -7.71 -2.38
CA ALA A 278 -1.71 -8.42 -2.46
C ALA A 278 -2.86 -7.48 -2.87
N MET A 279 -2.87 -6.24 -2.36
CA MET A 279 -3.88 -5.25 -2.73
C MET A 279 -3.71 -4.73 -4.17
N LEU A 280 -2.49 -4.62 -4.67
CA LEU A 280 -2.25 -4.31 -6.07
C LEU A 280 -2.84 -5.39 -6.99
N MET A 281 -2.63 -6.67 -6.67
CA MET A 281 -3.25 -7.77 -7.42
C MET A 281 -4.79 -7.71 -7.32
N SER A 282 -5.31 -7.44 -6.12
CA SER A 282 -6.76 -7.30 -5.89
C SER A 282 -7.36 -6.15 -6.69
N ASN A 283 -6.72 -4.97 -6.70
CA ASN A 283 -7.17 -3.83 -7.50
C ASN A 283 -7.11 -4.14 -9.00
N THR A 284 -6.09 -4.89 -9.48
CA THR A 284 -5.98 -5.29 -10.89
C THR A 284 -7.12 -6.25 -11.29
N VAL A 285 -7.45 -7.21 -10.45
CA VAL A 285 -8.58 -8.13 -10.69
C VAL A 285 -9.91 -7.37 -10.67
N LYS A 286 -10.09 -6.44 -9.72
CA LYS A 286 -11.25 -5.54 -9.66
C LYS A 286 -11.36 -4.70 -10.94
N ALA A 287 -10.26 -4.11 -11.41
CA ALA A 287 -10.21 -3.32 -12.63
C ALA A 287 -10.62 -4.13 -13.86
N CYS A 288 -10.08 -5.35 -13.99
CA CYS A 288 -10.45 -6.29 -15.05
C CYS A 288 -11.96 -6.59 -15.04
N ARG A 289 -12.52 -6.90 -13.87
CA ARG A 289 -13.95 -7.18 -13.71
C ARG A 289 -14.81 -5.99 -14.13
N GLN A 290 -14.46 -4.78 -13.69
CA GLN A 290 -15.21 -3.57 -14.02
C GLN A 290 -15.18 -3.26 -15.52
N GLN A 291 -14.02 -3.42 -16.18
CA GLN A 291 -13.84 -3.17 -17.60
C GLN A 291 -14.48 -4.26 -18.49
N SER A 292 -14.62 -5.49 -17.99
CA SER A 292 -15.23 -6.59 -18.74
C SER A 292 -16.76 -6.64 -18.61
N SER A 293 -17.34 -5.88 -17.68
CA SER A 293 -18.80 -5.83 -17.46
C SER A 293 -19.46 -4.61 -18.13
N SER A 294 -18.65 -3.78 -18.78
CA SER A 294 -19.06 -2.60 -19.55
C SER A 294 -19.10 -2.92 -21.02
#